data_784acd36da64f956d6b243103e3cc2d7
#
_entry.id   784acd36da64f956d6b243103e3cc2d7
#
_cell.length_a   1.000
_cell.length_b   1.000
_cell.length_c   1.000
_cell.angle_alpha   90.00
_cell.angle_beta   90.00
_cell.angle_gamma   90.00
#
_symmetry.space_group_name_H-M   'P 1'
#
loop_
_entity.id
_entity.type
_entity.pdbx_description
1 polymer ?
#
loop_
_entity_poly.entity_id
_entity_poly.type
_entity_poly.pdbx_seq_one_letter_code
_entity_poly.pdbx_strand_id
1 'polypeptide(L)'
;MNLNRTIYSLLTRIEESILLILGQTKHIKHANDFMLSPEGTFTLSGVSMLLIYIGESIKSIESKTDSQYLIKYPEVPWTDIMGLRNIIAHEYHRIDEDEIYSVITNDLQPLLETIRKMKVDINWE
;
A
#
# COMPACT_ATOMS: atom_id res chain seq x y z
N MET A 1 20.42 -14.43 8.92
CA MET A 1 18.99 -14.13 9.02
C MET A 1 18.24 -14.80 7.89
N ASN A 2 17.09 -15.34 8.18
CA ASN A 2 16.27 -16.00 7.17
C ASN A 2 15.55 -14.95 6.32
N LEU A 3 15.85 -14.91 5.03
CA LEU A 3 15.24 -13.96 4.10
C LEU A 3 13.71 -14.13 4.05
N ASN A 4 13.23 -15.37 4.07
CA ASN A 4 11.78 -15.62 4.02
C ASN A 4 11.06 -15.04 5.23
N ARG A 5 11.67 -15.06 6.41
CA ARG A 5 11.09 -14.41 7.59
C ARG A 5 11.01 -12.90 7.42
N THR A 6 12.05 -12.32 6.86
CA THR A 6 12.08 -10.87 6.60
C THR A 6 10.98 -10.49 5.62
N ILE A 7 10.84 -11.24 4.52
CA ILE A 7 9.79 -11.00 3.53
C ILE A 7 8.41 -11.16 4.16
N TYR A 8 8.19 -12.25 4.92
CA TYR A 8 6.91 -12.49 5.58
C TYR A 8 6.55 -11.34 6.54
N SER A 9 7.53 -10.85 7.29
CA SER A 9 7.32 -9.72 8.20
C SER A 9 6.89 -8.47 7.44
N LEU A 10 7.54 -8.18 6.31
CA LEU A 10 7.17 -7.04 5.47
C LEU A 10 5.76 -7.21 4.90
N LEU A 11 5.43 -8.41 4.42
CA LEU A 11 4.09 -8.70 3.90
C LEU A 11 3.03 -8.50 4.98
N THR A 12 3.31 -8.94 6.21
CA THR A 12 2.39 -8.77 7.32
C THR A 12 2.13 -7.30 7.62
N ARG A 13 3.18 -6.47 7.60
CA ARG A 13 3.04 -5.03 7.83
C ARG A 13 2.26 -4.35 6.72
N ILE A 14 2.48 -4.78 5.47
CA ILE A 14 1.70 -4.27 4.34
C ILE A 14 0.23 -4.63 4.52
N GLU A 15 -0.06 -5.88 4.86
CA GLU A 15 -1.42 -6.33 5.11
C GLU A 15 -2.10 -5.50 6.19
N GLU A 16 -1.42 -5.30 7.32
CA GLU A 16 -1.94 -4.50 8.43
C GLU A 16 -2.22 -3.06 7.99
N SER A 17 -1.31 -2.48 7.21
CA SER A 17 -1.48 -1.12 6.71
C SER A 17 -2.71 -1.00 5.79
N ILE A 18 -2.89 -1.96 4.90
CA ILE A 18 -4.06 -1.97 4.01
C ILE A 18 -5.35 -2.07 4.82
N LEU A 19 -5.39 -3.00 5.77
CA LEU A 19 -6.59 -3.20 6.61
C LEU A 19 -6.91 -1.95 7.42
N LEU A 20 -5.89 -1.26 7.93
CA LEU A 20 -6.08 -0.02 8.66
C LEU A 20 -6.66 1.06 7.76
N ILE A 21 -6.12 1.22 6.56
CA ILE A 21 -6.64 2.19 5.59
C ILE A 21 -8.11 1.89 5.28
N LEU A 22 -8.41 0.64 4.91
CA LEU A 22 -9.77 0.25 4.55
C LEU A 22 -10.74 0.46 5.71
N GLY A 23 -10.31 0.15 6.93
CA GLY A 23 -11.14 0.33 8.12
C GLY A 23 -11.42 1.79 8.44
N GLN A 24 -10.41 2.64 8.33
CA GLN A 24 -10.52 4.05 8.71
C GLN A 24 -11.15 4.92 7.62
N THR A 25 -11.36 4.37 6.42
CA THR A 25 -11.94 5.13 5.31
C THR A 25 -13.33 4.63 4.91
N LYS A 26 -13.95 3.78 5.72
CA LYS A 26 -15.29 3.23 5.40
C LYS A 26 -16.34 4.32 5.16
N HIS A 27 -16.24 5.43 5.86
CA HIS A 27 -17.17 6.54 5.76
C HIS A 27 -16.88 7.47 4.58
N ILE A 28 -15.76 7.29 3.92
CA ILE A 28 -15.37 8.10 2.76
C ILE A 28 -16.02 7.47 1.52
N LYS A 29 -16.99 8.18 0.95
CA LYS A 29 -17.75 7.69 -0.21
C LYS A 29 -17.39 8.41 -1.50
N HIS A 30 -16.73 9.56 -1.37
CA HIS A 30 -16.26 10.38 -2.49
C HIS A 30 -14.94 11.01 -2.07
N ALA A 31 -14.07 11.30 -3.02
CA ALA A 31 -12.77 11.93 -2.73
C ALA A 31 -12.93 13.20 -1.91
N ASN A 32 -13.95 14.02 -2.24
CA ASN A 32 -14.17 15.28 -1.55
C ASN A 32 -14.51 15.12 -0.07
N ASP A 33 -14.96 13.93 0.36
CA ASP A 33 -15.28 13.69 1.77
C ASP A 33 -14.07 13.91 2.67
N PHE A 34 -12.86 13.70 2.15
CA PHE A 34 -11.63 13.98 2.90
C PHE A 34 -11.49 15.46 3.26
N MET A 35 -12.11 16.33 2.47
CA MET A 35 -11.92 17.77 2.58
C MET A 35 -13.04 18.47 3.38
N LEU A 36 -14.03 17.71 3.84
CA LEU A 36 -15.22 18.29 4.48
C LEU A 36 -15.05 18.58 5.97
N SER A 37 -13.99 18.07 6.59
CA SER A 37 -13.78 18.24 8.03
C SER A 37 -12.29 18.15 8.36
N PRO A 38 -11.89 18.66 9.56
CA PRO A 38 -10.52 18.45 10.04
C PRO A 38 -10.17 16.98 10.18
N GLU A 39 -11.11 16.14 10.61
CA GLU A 39 -10.90 14.69 10.73
C GLU A 39 -10.65 14.07 9.38
N GLY A 40 -11.40 14.47 8.35
CA GLY A 40 -11.20 13.98 6.99
C GLY A 40 -9.81 14.33 6.46
N THR A 41 -9.38 15.56 6.68
CA THR A 41 -8.05 16.01 6.26
C THR A 41 -6.95 15.25 7.01
N PHE A 42 -7.12 15.02 8.29
CA PHE A 42 -6.18 14.23 9.08
C PHE A 42 -6.11 12.79 8.57
N THR A 43 -7.28 12.20 8.27
CA THR A 43 -7.35 10.85 7.70
C THR A 43 -6.62 10.79 6.37
N LEU A 44 -6.82 11.77 5.50
CA LEU A 44 -6.13 11.84 4.21
C LEU A 44 -4.61 11.82 4.38
N SER A 45 -4.11 12.59 5.33
CA SER A 45 -2.68 12.64 5.62
C SER A 45 -2.16 11.28 6.12
N GLY A 46 -2.90 10.64 7.03
CA GLY A 46 -2.52 9.35 7.57
C GLY A 46 -2.52 8.26 6.51
N VAL A 47 -3.56 8.23 5.68
CA VAL A 47 -3.64 7.28 4.56
C VAL A 47 -2.47 7.46 3.62
N SER A 48 -2.14 8.72 3.29
CA SER A 48 -1.03 9.03 2.39
C SER A 48 0.29 8.48 2.91
N MET A 49 0.55 8.65 4.21
CA MET A 49 1.76 8.12 4.83
C MET A 49 1.79 6.59 4.78
N LEU A 50 0.66 5.95 5.04
CA LEU A 50 0.58 4.48 4.98
C LEU A 50 0.79 3.97 3.55
N LEU A 51 0.26 4.66 2.56
CA LEU A 51 0.47 4.26 1.15
C LEU A 51 1.94 4.40 0.76
N ILE A 52 2.61 5.45 1.21
CA ILE A 52 4.05 5.61 0.98
C ILE A 52 4.80 4.46 1.65
N TYR A 53 4.43 4.12 2.88
CA TYR A 53 5.03 3.00 3.60
C TYR A 53 4.87 1.68 2.85
N ILE A 54 3.66 1.43 2.31
CA ILE A 54 3.39 0.22 1.51
C ILE A 54 4.32 0.19 0.29
N GLY A 55 4.40 1.29 -0.44
CA GLY A 55 5.25 1.38 -1.62
C GLY A 55 6.72 1.14 -1.32
N GLU A 56 7.23 1.74 -0.23
CA GLU A 56 8.62 1.57 0.19
C GLU A 56 8.89 0.13 0.67
N SER A 57 7.91 -0.49 1.33
CA SER A 57 8.04 -1.88 1.76
C SER A 57 8.12 -2.83 0.56
N ILE A 58 7.32 -2.59 -0.46
CA ILE A 58 7.37 -3.37 -1.70
C ILE A 58 8.73 -3.19 -2.40
N LYS A 59 9.23 -1.96 -2.44
CA LYS A 59 10.59 -1.70 -2.98
C LYS A 59 11.65 -2.50 -2.23
N SER A 60 11.51 -2.56 -0.91
CA SER A 60 12.45 -3.32 -0.08
C SER A 60 12.42 -4.81 -0.42
N ILE A 61 11.22 -5.37 -0.62
CA ILE A 61 11.07 -6.76 -1.04
C ILE A 61 11.73 -6.98 -2.40
N GLU A 62 11.48 -6.08 -3.34
CA GLU A 62 12.05 -6.17 -4.69
C GLU A 62 13.57 -6.18 -4.63
N SER A 63 14.16 -5.26 -3.86
CA SER A 63 15.60 -5.16 -3.70
C SER A 63 16.20 -6.41 -3.04
N LYS A 64 15.58 -6.89 -1.97
CA LYS A 64 16.09 -8.03 -1.21
C LYS A 64 16.00 -9.36 -1.98
N THR A 65 15.18 -9.41 -3.01
CA THR A 65 14.97 -10.64 -3.80
C THR A 65 15.54 -10.52 -5.21
N ASP A 66 16.36 -9.50 -5.46
CA ASP A 66 17.00 -9.28 -6.77
C ASP A 66 15.98 -9.27 -7.91
N SER A 67 14.81 -8.67 -7.68
CA SER A 67 13.72 -8.54 -8.65
C SER A 67 13.16 -9.87 -9.12
N GLN A 68 13.35 -10.94 -8.36
CA GLN A 68 12.92 -12.29 -8.75
C GLN A 68 11.63 -12.75 -8.08
N TYR A 69 11.14 -12.03 -7.06
CA TYR A 69 10.01 -12.50 -6.27
C TYR A 69 8.67 -11.95 -6.77
N LEU A 70 8.58 -10.64 -6.97
CA LEU A 70 7.32 -10.00 -7.37
C LEU A 70 6.86 -10.43 -8.75
N ILE A 71 7.78 -10.79 -9.64
CA ILE A 71 7.43 -11.24 -10.99
C ILE A 71 6.59 -12.51 -10.99
N LYS A 72 6.57 -13.26 -9.89
CA LYS A 72 5.74 -14.46 -9.74
C LYS A 72 4.26 -14.12 -9.53
N TYR A 73 3.95 -12.85 -9.28
CA TYR A 73 2.60 -12.38 -8.99
C TYR A 73 2.24 -11.22 -9.94
N PRO A 74 2.10 -11.52 -11.25
CA PRO A 74 1.93 -10.46 -12.26
C PRO A 74 0.55 -9.79 -12.23
N GLU A 75 -0.36 -10.27 -11.41
CA GLU A 75 -1.70 -9.69 -11.28
C GLU A 75 -1.71 -8.30 -10.61
N VAL A 76 -0.62 -7.93 -9.93
CA VAL A 76 -0.49 -6.61 -9.30
C VAL A 76 0.46 -5.75 -10.12
N PRO A 77 0.11 -4.46 -10.39
CA PRO A 77 1.02 -3.55 -11.06
C PRO A 77 2.08 -3.04 -10.07
N TRP A 78 3.09 -3.87 -9.81
CA TRP A 78 4.10 -3.59 -8.76
C TRP A 78 4.84 -2.28 -8.98
N THR A 79 5.14 -1.93 -10.23
CA THR A 79 5.83 -0.68 -10.54
C THR A 79 5.00 0.52 -10.07
N ASP A 80 3.69 0.47 -10.29
CA ASP A 80 2.80 1.55 -9.84
C ASP A 80 2.74 1.62 -8.32
N ILE A 81 2.71 0.46 -7.64
CA ILE A 81 2.69 0.41 -6.18
C ILE A 81 3.99 0.99 -5.62
N MET A 82 5.14 0.59 -6.18
CA MET A 82 6.43 1.15 -5.77
C MET A 82 6.53 2.64 -6.03
N GLY A 83 5.77 3.14 -7.00
CA GLY A 83 5.75 4.56 -7.37
C GLY A 83 4.78 5.43 -6.58
N LEU A 84 4.04 4.87 -5.62
CA LEU A 84 3.04 5.63 -4.86
C LEU A 84 3.62 6.88 -4.20
N ARG A 85 4.84 6.79 -3.69
CA ARG A 85 5.50 7.94 -3.09
C ARG A 85 5.59 9.12 -4.07
N ASN A 86 5.95 8.83 -5.32
CA ASN A 86 6.10 9.88 -6.33
C ASN A 86 4.77 10.55 -6.65
N ILE A 87 3.69 9.78 -6.69
CA ILE A 87 2.35 10.32 -6.94
C ILE A 87 1.90 11.19 -5.76
N ILE A 88 2.05 10.66 -4.54
CA ILE A 88 1.56 11.33 -3.33
C ILE A 88 2.42 12.54 -2.97
N ALA A 89 3.75 12.41 -3.09
CA ALA A 89 4.70 13.43 -2.66
C ALA A 89 5.09 14.40 -3.78
N HIS A 90 4.51 14.27 -4.96
CA HIS A 90 4.83 15.12 -6.11
C HIS A 90 4.65 16.60 -5.77
N GLU A 91 3.56 16.92 -5.07
CA GLU A 91 3.34 18.25 -4.52
C GLU A 91 3.19 18.12 -3.01
N TYR A 92 4.30 18.05 -2.30
CA TYR A 92 4.30 17.72 -0.87
C TYR A 92 3.53 18.71 0.00
N HIS A 93 3.23 19.89 -0.50
CA HIS A 93 2.40 20.86 0.21
C HIS A 93 0.90 20.64 -0.05
N ARG A 94 0.57 19.75 -0.97
CA ARG A 94 -0.83 19.47 -1.30
C ARG A 94 -0.98 18.02 -1.76
N ILE A 95 -1.75 17.25 -1.00
CA ILE A 95 -2.06 15.86 -1.33
C ILE A 95 -3.31 15.86 -2.22
N ASP A 96 -3.25 15.10 -3.32
CA ASP A 96 -4.36 14.97 -4.25
C ASP A 96 -5.35 13.92 -3.73
N GLU A 97 -6.49 14.39 -3.23
CA GLU A 97 -7.50 13.50 -2.65
C GLU A 97 -8.12 12.56 -3.67
N ASP A 98 -8.19 12.97 -4.94
CA ASP A 98 -8.74 12.11 -6.00
C ASP A 98 -7.81 10.93 -6.27
N GLU A 99 -6.51 11.18 -6.30
CA GLU A 99 -5.51 10.11 -6.49
C GLU A 99 -5.58 9.12 -5.32
N ILE A 100 -5.63 9.63 -4.09
CA ILE A 100 -5.70 8.78 -2.90
C ILE A 100 -6.97 7.95 -2.91
N TYR A 101 -8.11 8.56 -3.21
CA TYR A 101 -9.39 7.85 -3.25
C TYR A 101 -9.38 6.76 -4.31
N SER A 102 -8.79 7.04 -5.48
CA SER A 102 -8.67 6.06 -6.56
C SER A 102 -7.85 4.84 -6.11
N VAL A 103 -6.74 5.06 -5.41
CA VAL A 103 -5.93 3.95 -4.90
C VAL A 103 -6.73 3.11 -3.90
N ILE A 104 -7.44 3.75 -2.98
CA ILE A 104 -8.24 3.05 -1.97
C ILE A 104 -9.31 2.19 -2.62
N THR A 105 -10.02 2.72 -3.60
CA THR A 105 -11.19 2.04 -4.18
C THR A 105 -10.83 1.02 -5.23
N ASN A 106 -9.74 1.21 -5.96
CA ASN A 106 -9.41 0.37 -7.11
C ASN A 106 -8.24 -0.58 -6.85
N ASP A 107 -7.27 -0.18 -6.02
CA ASP A 107 -5.99 -0.90 -5.95
C ASP A 107 -5.78 -1.69 -4.68
N LEU A 108 -6.33 -1.26 -3.54
CA LEU A 108 -5.99 -1.87 -2.26
C LEU A 108 -6.57 -3.27 -2.07
N GLN A 109 -7.81 -3.52 -2.51
CA GLN A 109 -8.40 -4.84 -2.33
C GLN A 109 -7.67 -5.91 -3.14
N PRO A 110 -7.38 -5.69 -4.44
CA PRO A 110 -6.58 -6.66 -5.20
C PRO A 110 -5.18 -6.86 -4.62
N LEU A 111 -4.55 -5.79 -4.13
CA LEU A 111 -3.25 -5.89 -3.50
C LEU A 111 -3.32 -6.73 -2.23
N LEU A 112 -4.34 -6.49 -1.40
CA LEU A 112 -4.54 -7.26 -0.17
C LEU A 112 -4.64 -8.75 -0.45
N GLU A 113 -5.44 -9.12 -1.46
CA GLU A 113 -5.63 -10.53 -1.82
C GLU A 113 -4.31 -11.16 -2.24
N THR A 114 -3.51 -10.46 -3.04
CA THR A 114 -2.21 -10.98 -3.48
C THR A 114 -1.22 -11.07 -2.33
N ILE A 115 -1.18 -10.08 -1.44
CA ILE A 115 -0.31 -10.12 -0.26
C ILE A 115 -0.64 -11.34 0.61
N ARG A 116 -1.93 -11.63 0.80
CA ARG A 116 -2.35 -12.81 1.56
C ARG A 116 -1.92 -14.11 0.89
N LYS A 117 -2.04 -14.18 -0.43
CA LYS A 117 -1.58 -15.32 -1.21
C LYS A 117 -0.07 -15.51 -1.06
N MET A 118 0.69 -14.42 -1.15
CA MET A 118 2.13 -14.47 -0.99
C MET A 118 2.54 -15.00 0.39
N LYS A 119 1.81 -14.60 1.43
CA LYS A 119 2.08 -15.08 2.79
C LYS A 119 1.83 -16.59 2.91
N VAL A 120 0.80 -17.09 2.25
CA VAL A 120 0.51 -18.54 2.24
C VAL A 120 1.59 -19.29 1.47
N ASP A 121 2.05 -18.74 0.36
CA ASP A 121 3.00 -19.41 -0.53
C ASP A 121 4.42 -19.43 0.01
N ILE A 122 4.75 -18.56 0.95
CA ILE A 122 6.12 -18.42 1.42
C ILE A 122 6.57 -19.65 2.20
N ASN A 123 7.80 -20.09 1.91
CA ASN A 123 8.38 -21.26 2.57
C ASN A 123 9.27 -20.80 3.73
N TRP A 124 8.96 -21.29 4.93
CA TRP A 124 9.69 -20.95 6.14
C TRP A 124 11.01 -21.69 6.31
N GLU A 125 11.18 -22.78 5.60
CA GLU A 125 12.37 -23.63 5.73
C GLU A 125 13.61 -23.09 5.00
#